data_02ada5c763147d1a61fb11958c716404
#
_entry.id   02ada5c763147d1a61fb11958c716404
#
_cell.length_a   1.000
_cell.length_b   1.000
_cell.length_c   1.000
_cell.angle_alpha   90.00
_cell.angle_beta   90.00
_cell.angle_gamma   90.00
#
_symmetry.space_group_name_H-M   'P 1'
#
loop_
_entity.id
_entity.type
_entity.pdbx_description
1 polymer ?
#
loop_
_entity_poly.entity_id
_entity_poly.type
_entity_poly.pdbx_seq_one_letter_code
_entity_poly.pdbx_strand_id
1 'polypeptide(L)'
;MTGMTAEICEVVITGPDAEWLAGFTRRLVEDRLAACGHQTPGIRSIYRWDGAVRDDPEARVALHTRVSLVDRIVERAGAEHPYDVPCVIALPVIAGNPAYVEWVLTETSGEGVQVRPGE
;
A
#
# COMPACT_ATOMS: atom_id res chain seq x y z
N MET A 1 26.87 -6.07 -15.05
CA MET A 1 25.44 -6.22 -14.93
C MET A 1 24.83 -5.03 -14.24
N THR A 2 23.80 -4.57 -14.80
CA THR A 2 23.03 -3.54 -14.12
C THR A 2 22.42 -4.12 -12.86
N GLY A 3 22.30 -3.33 -11.85
CA GLY A 3 21.60 -3.73 -10.64
C GLY A 3 20.17 -4.15 -10.97
N MET A 4 19.62 -5.00 -10.13
CA MET A 4 18.23 -5.39 -10.28
C MET A 4 17.34 -4.21 -9.96
N THR A 5 16.49 -3.86 -10.91
CA THR A 5 15.48 -2.83 -10.70
C THR A 5 14.16 -3.55 -10.48
N ALA A 6 13.61 -3.38 -9.30
CA ALA A 6 12.33 -3.99 -8.98
C ALA A 6 11.21 -3.30 -9.78
N GLU A 7 10.35 -4.08 -10.43
CA GLU A 7 9.17 -3.56 -11.08
C GLU A 7 7.99 -3.50 -10.13
N ILE A 8 7.93 -4.45 -9.18
CA ILE A 8 6.88 -4.48 -8.18
C ILE A 8 7.45 -4.30 -6.79
N CYS A 9 6.58 -3.95 -5.87
CA CYS A 9 6.95 -3.70 -4.49
C CYS A 9 5.82 -4.11 -3.56
N GLU A 10 6.16 -4.18 -2.28
CA GLU A 10 5.19 -4.36 -1.22
C GLU A 10 5.05 -3.02 -0.51
N VAL A 11 3.85 -2.47 -0.51
CA VAL A 11 3.56 -1.20 0.16
C VAL A 11 2.87 -1.52 1.47
N VAL A 12 3.49 -1.07 2.55
CA VAL A 12 2.96 -1.31 3.90
C VAL A 12 2.28 -0.04 4.38
N ILE A 13 1.03 -0.19 4.83
CA ILE A 13 0.23 0.91 5.38
C ILE A 13 -0.36 0.44 6.70
N THR A 14 -0.32 1.29 7.72
CA THR A 14 -1.03 1.03 8.97
C THR A 14 -2.24 1.95 9.05
N GLY A 15 -3.22 1.56 9.84
CA GLY A 15 -4.42 2.34 10.00
C GLY A 15 -5.06 2.12 11.37
N PRO A 16 -6.07 2.95 11.70
CA PRO A 16 -6.62 2.95 13.06
C PRO A 16 -7.36 1.66 13.43
N ASP A 17 -7.99 1.02 12.44
CA ASP A 17 -8.71 -0.23 12.69
C ASP A 17 -8.84 -1.02 11.38
N ALA A 18 -9.22 -2.29 11.54
CA ALA A 18 -9.31 -3.24 10.43
C ALA A 18 -10.36 -2.85 9.39
N GLU A 19 -11.49 -2.31 9.83
CA GLU A 19 -12.59 -1.97 8.91
C GLU A 19 -12.24 -0.78 8.02
N TRP A 20 -11.68 0.27 8.61
CA TRP A 20 -11.26 1.41 7.82
C TRP A 20 -10.21 1.00 6.79
N LEU A 21 -9.21 0.23 7.25
CA LEU A 21 -8.11 -0.17 6.40
C LEU A 21 -8.58 -1.09 5.26
N ALA A 22 -9.52 -1.99 5.54
CA ALA A 22 -10.10 -2.85 4.51
C ALA A 22 -10.83 -2.04 3.45
N GLY A 23 -11.57 -1.02 3.85
CA GLY A 23 -12.26 -0.12 2.91
C GLY A 23 -11.29 0.64 2.03
N PHE A 24 -10.24 1.19 2.62
CA PHE A 24 -9.21 1.90 1.87
C PHE A 24 -8.49 0.97 0.90
N THR A 25 -8.11 -0.23 1.36
CA THR A 25 -7.46 -1.24 0.51
C THR A 25 -8.36 -1.63 -0.67
N ARG A 26 -9.66 -1.84 -0.41
CA ARG A 26 -10.60 -2.19 -1.48
C ARG A 26 -10.63 -1.10 -2.56
N ARG A 27 -10.66 0.16 -2.16
CA ARG A 27 -10.68 1.27 -3.14
C ARG A 27 -9.41 1.30 -3.98
N LEU A 28 -8.25 1.05 -3.37
CA LEU A 28 -6.99 0.99 -4.11
C LEU A 28 -6.99 -0.16 -5.13
N VAL A 29 -7.53 -1.30 -4.75
CA VAL A 29 -7.61 -2.47 -5.64
C VAL A 29 -8.62 -2.20 -6.76
N GLU A 30 -9.78 -1.64 -6.44
CA GLU A 30 -10.79 -1.29 -7.44
C GLU A 30 -10.25 -0.30 -8.46
N ASP A 31 -9.44 0.64 -8.02
CA ASP A 31 -8.85 1.67 -8.90
C ASP A 31 -7.56 1.19 -9.57
N ARG A 32 -7.18 -0.07 -9.37
CA ARG A 32 -6.01 -0.72 -9.96
C ARG A 32 -4.69 -0.07 -9.56
N LEU A 33 -4.66 0.57 -8.42
CA LEU A 33 -3.43 1.10 -7.82
C LEU A 33 -2.70 0.01 -7.02
N ALA A 34 -3.38 -1.07 -6.69
CA ALA A 34 -2.79 -2.25 -6.08
C ALA A 34 -3.46 -3.49 -6.67
N ALA A 35 -2.70 -4.57 -6.84
CA ALA A 35 -3.25 -5.82 -7.32
C ALA A 35 -3.98 -6.55 -6.19
N CYS A 36 -3.46 -6.45 -4.98
CA CYS A 36 -4.04 -7.11 -3.81
C CYS A 36 -3.52 -6.44 -2.53
N GLY A 37 -4.16 -6.77 -1.42
CA GLY A 37 -3.70 -6.40 -0.10
C GLY A 37 -3.90 -7.54 0.89
N HIS A 38 -2.89 -7.79 1.69
CA HIS A 38 -2.94 -8.81 2.74
C HIS A 38 -2.96 -8.09 4.08
N GLN A 39 -4.09 -8.19 4.76
CA GLN A 39 -4.31 -7.42 5.97
C GLN A 39 -4.09 -8.24 7.23
N THR A 40 -3.39 -7.62 8.17
CA THR A 40 -3.26 -8.11 9.53
C THR A 40 -4.17 -7.25 10.39
N PRO A 41 -5.29 -7.79 10.89
CA PRO A 41 -6.34 -6.95 11.50
C PRO A 41 -5.96 -6.35 12.85
N GLY A 42 -5.03 -6.95 13.57
CA GLY A 42 -4.63 -6.44 14.88
C GLY A 42 -3.13 -6.49 15.05
N ILE A 43 -2.52 -5.32 15.20
CA ILE A 43 -1.11 -5.20 15.57
C ILE A 43 -1.02 -4.25 16.75
N ARG A 44 0.11 -4.29 17.43
CA ARG A 44 0.40 -3.37 18.52
C ARG A 44 1.53 -2.47 18.07
N SER A 45 1.24 -1.19 17.94
CA SER A 45 2.20 -0.20 17.46
C SER A 45 2.77 0.58 18.62
N ILE A 46 4.08 0.54 18.76
CA ILE A 46 4.80 1.27 19.80
C ILE A 46 5.70 2.25 19.09
N TYR A 47 5.50 3.55 19.32
CA TYR A 47 6.14 4.57 18.51
C TYR A 47 6.28 5.87 19.31
N ARG A 48 7.12 6.76 18.81
CA ARG A 48 7.32 8.07 19.41
C ARG A 48 6.54 9.11 18.61
N TRP A 49 5.73 9.87 19.31
CA TRP A 49 4.96 10.93 18.70
C TRP A 49 4.79 12.08 19.69
N ASP A 50 5.05 13.30 19.22
CA ASP A 50 4.87 14.53 20.00
C ASP A 50 5.56 14.44 21.37
N GLY A 51 6.82 13.98 21.37
CA GLY A 51 7.64 13.92 22.56
C GLY A 51 7.35 12.76 23.53
N ALA A 52 6.45 11.87 23.18
CA ALA A 52 6.06 10.76 24.06
C ALA A 52 6.08 9.42 23.32
N VAL A 53 6.29 8.35 24.08
CA VAL A 53 6.15 6.99 23.55
C VAL A 53 4.69 6.59 23.67
N ARG A 54 4.12 6.16 22.56
CA ARG A 54 2.74 5.68 22.45
C ARG A 54 2.71 4.19 22.24
N ASP A 55 1.59 3.58 22.60
CA ASP A 55 1.40 2.14 22.51
C ASP A 55 -0.07 1.91 22.19
N ASP A 56 -0.39 1.71 20.93
CA ASP A 56 -1.77 1.71 20.44
C ASP A 56 -2.06 0.49 19.57
N PRO A 57 -3.31 -0.01 19.61
CA PRO A 57 -3.72 -1.01 18.63
C PRO A 57 -3.89 -0.37 17.26
N GLU A 58 -3.49 -1.10 16.22
CA GLU A 58 -3.68 -0.70 14.83
C GLU A 58 -3.96 -1.93 13.97
N ALA A 59 -4.25 -1.68 12.69
CA ALA A 59 -4.27 -2.71 11.66
C ALA A 59 -3.17 -2.40 10.65
N ARG A 60 -2.76 -3.39 9.86
CA ARG A 60 -1.68 -3.27 8.90
C ARG A 60 -2.08 -3.98 7.61
N VAL A 61 -1.72 -3.42 6.47
CA VAL A 61 -1.89 -4.09 5.18
C VAL A 61 -0.58 -4.07 4.41
N ALA A 62 -0.31 -5.16 3.69
CA ALA A 62 0.77 -5.25 2.73
C ALA A 62 0.14 -5.34 1.34
N LEU A 63 0.34 -4.31 0.54
CA LEU A 63 -0.17 -4.24 -0.83
C LEU A 63 0.90 -4.70 -1.81
N HIS A 64 0.49 -5.34 -2.90
CA HIS A 64 1.44 -5.62 -3.99
C HIS A 64 1.04 -4.81 -5.21
N THR A 65 2.00 -4.08 -5.75
CA THR A 65 1.76 -3.16 -6.86
C THR A 65 3.06 -2.85 -7.61
N ARG A 66 2.94 -2.03 -8.63
CA ARG A 66 4.11 -1.52 -9.36
C ARG A 66 4.81 -0.44 -8.55
N VAL A 67 6.13 -0.43 -8.61
CA VAL A 67 6.92 0.65 -8.01
C VAL A 67 6.46 2.01 -8.55
N SER A 68 6.12 2.06 -9.83
CA SER A 68 5.68 3.30 -10.48
C SER A 68 4.37 3.87 -9.95
N LEU A 69 3.61 3.09 -9.18
CA LEU A 69 2.33 3.56 -8.63
C LEU A 69 2.42 4.00 -7.17
N VAL A 70 3.59 3.88 -6.55
CA VAL A 70 3.75 4.22 -5.13
C VAL A 70 3.37 5.67 -4.84
N ASP A 71 3.79 6.60 -5.68
CA ASP A 71 3.45 8.01 -5.46
C ASP A 71 1.95 8.26 -5.50
N ARG A 72 1.22 7.54 -6.37
CA ARG A 72 -0.23 7.64 -6.42
C ARG A 72 -0.88 7.13 -5.14
N ILE A 73 -0.34 6.06 -4.58
CA ILE A 73 -0.83 5.51 -3.32
C ILE A 73 -0.56 6.48 -2.17
N VAL A 74 0.62 7.09 -2.15
CA VAL A 74 0.96 8.11 -1.14
C VAL A 74 -0.02 9.27 -1.21
N GLU A 75 -0.33 9.75 -2.42
CA GLU A 75 -1.32 10.81 -2.60
C GLU A 75 -2.70 10.42 -2.08
N ARG A 76 -3.14 9.20 -2.39
CA ARG A 76 -4.44 8.71 -1.92
C ARG A 76 -4.48 8.60 -0.40
N ALA A 77 -3.39 8.13 0.22
CA ALA A 77 -3.30 8.09 1.67
C ALA A 77 -3.36 9.51 2.26
N GLY A 78 -2.66 10.46 1.66
CA GLY A 78 -2.69 11.84 2.12
C GLY A 78 -4.10 12.46 2.07
N ALA A 79 -4.91 12.06 1.09
CA ALA A 79 -6.26 12.58 0.92
C ALA A 79 -7.30 11.88 1.80
N GLU A 80 -7.11 10.58 2.08
CA GLU A 80 -8.16 9.75 2.68
C GLU A 80 -7.84 9.22 4.07
N HIS A 81 -6.56 9.11 4.42
CA HIS A 81 -6.16 8.54 5.71
C HIS A 81 -6.51 9.48 6.85
N PRO A 82 -7.02 8.97 8.00
CA PRO A 82 -7.37 9.83 9.13
C PRO A 82 -6.19 10.45 9.86
N TYR A 83 -4.97 9.93 9.66
CA TYR A 83 -3.79 10.49 10.31
C TYR A 83 -3.18 11.62 9.48
N ASP A 84 -2.56 12.59 10.15
CA ASP A 84 -1.83 13.67 9.47
C ASP A 84 -0.59 13.13 8.76
N VAL A 85 0.08 12.15 9.36
CA VAL A 85 1.29 11.55 8.81
C VAL A 85 1.12 10.02 8.80
N PRO A 86 0.42 9.49 7.79
CA PRO A 86 0.22 8.04 7.73
C PRO A 86 1.50 7.30 7.37
N CYS A 87 1.65 6.09 7.92
CA CYS A 87 2.73 5.20 7.54
C CYS A 87 2.41 4.62 6.16
N VAL A 88 3.19 4.98 5.17
CA VAL A 88 3.14 4.40 3.83
C VAL A 88 4.57 4.23 3.38
N ILE A 89 5.04 3.00 3.33
CA ILE A 89 6.40 2.70 2.87
C ILE A 89 6.36 1.58 1.83
N ALA A 90 7.34 1.57 0.94
CA ALA A 90 7.43 0.56 -0.10
C ALA A 90 8.74 -0.19 0.03
N LEU A 91 8.66 -1.52 -0.08
CA LEU A 91 9.82 -2.40 -0.09
C LEU A 91 9.91 -3.06 -1.46
N PRO A 92 11.07 -3.07 -2.11
CA PRO A 92 11.19 -3.69 -3.42
C PRO A 92 11.04 -5.21 -3.33
N VAL A 93 10.33 -5.80 -4.28
CA VAL A 93 10.26 -7.25 -4.43
C VAL A 93 11.30 -7.65 -5.46
N ILE A 94 12.37 -8.27 -5.00
CA ILE A 94 13.53 -8.55 -5.84
C ILE A 94 13.43 -9.90 -6.55
N ALA A 95 12.56 -10.79 -6.08
CA ALA A 95 12.38 -12.12 -6.64
C ALA A 95 11.02 -12.68 -6.19
N GLY A 96 10.44 -13.52 -7.00
CA GLY A 96 9.16 -14.15 -6.65
C GLY A 96 8.74 -15.14 -7.73
N ASN A 97 7.60 -15.78 -7.51
CA ASN A 97 6.99 -16.66 -8.49
C ASN A 97 6.68 -15.83 -9.75
N PRO A 98 7.26 -16.16 -10.92
CA PRO A 98 7.06 -15.37 -12.14
C PRO A 98 5.60 -15.18 -12.53
N ALA A 99 4.76 -16.18 -12.34
CA ALA A 99 3.34 -16.08 -12.68
C ALA A 99 2.63 -15.09 -11.75
N TYR A 100 3.03 -15.05 -10.49
CA TYR A 100 2.45 -14.10 -9.53
C TYR A 100 2.90 -12.67 -9.85
N VAL A 101 4.18 -12.49 -10.12
CA VAL A 101 4.73 -11.16 -10.48
C VAL A 101 4.03 -10.63 -11.72
N GLU A 102 3.83 -11.49 -12.73
CA GLU A 102 3.13 -11.10 -13.94
C GLU A 102 1.68 -10.72 -13.66
N TRP A 103 1.03 -11.44 -12.77
CA TRP A 103 -0.34 -11.13 -12.37
C TRP A 103 -0.42 -9.74 -11.71
N VAL A 104 0.52 -9.42 -10.81
CA VAL A 104 0.56 -8.09 -10.19
C VAL A 104 0.71 -7.00 -11.25
N LEU A 105 1.61 -7.22 -12.21
CA LEU A 105 1.84 -6.27 -13.29
C LEU A 105 0.59 -6.10 -14.16
N THR A 106 -0.09 -7.20 -14.49
CA THR A 106 -1.28 -7.15 -15.32
C THR A 106 -2.41 -6.39 -14.63
N GLU A 107 -2.64 -6.65 -13.35
CA GLU A 107 -3.75 -6.03 -12.63
C GLU A 107 -3.52 -4.56 -12.30
N THR A 108 -2.28 -4.10 -12.43
CA THR A 108 -1.91 -2.70 -12.17
C THR A 108 -1.32 -2.03 -13.41
N SER A 109 -1.61 -2.56 -14.61
CA SER A 109 -1.09 -1.98 -15.86
C SER A 109 -1.65 -0.57 -16.08
N GLY A 110 -0.83 0.28 -16.68
CA GLY A 110 -1.23 1.66 -16.97
C GLY A 110 -2.51 1.78 -17.76
N GLU A 111 -2.74 0.84 -18.70
CA GLU A 111 -3.94 0.83 -19.52
C GLU A 111 -5.17 0.42 -18.72
N GLY A 112 -4.98 -0.38 -17.67
CA GLY A 112 -6.08 -0.82 -16.82
C GLY A 112 -6.34 0.07 -15.63
N VAL A 113 -5.39 0.96 -15.31
CA VAL A 113 -5.54 1.85 -14.16
C VAL A 113 -6.63 2.87 -14.45
N GLN A 114 -7.62 2.91 -13.59
CA GLN A 114 -8.74 3.83 -13.75
C GLN A 114 -8.36 5.19 -13.19
N VAL A 115 -8.60 6.22 -14.00
CA VAL A 115 -8.53 7.60 -13.53
C VAL A 115 -9.98 8.04 -13.36
N ARG A 116 -10.40 8.19 -12.13
CA ARG A 116 -11.77 8.58 -11.85
C ARG A 116 -11.97 10.05 -12.17
N PRO A 117 -13.17 10.43 -12.64
CA PRO A 117 -13.46 11.85 -12.85
C PRO A 117 -13.19 12.63 -11.57
N GLY A 118 -12.40 13.68 -11.68
CA GLY A 118 -12.05 14.53 -10.54
C GLY A 118 -10.81 14.12 -9.77
N GLU A 119 -10.18 13.02 -10.13
CA GLU A 119 -8.91 12.63 -9.54
C GLU A 119 -7.75 13.42 -10.14
#